data_64145b396eccb997bd510499f53603bd
#
_entry.id   64145b396eccb997bd510499f53603bd
#
_cell.length_a   1.000
_cell.length_b   1.000
_cell.length_c   1.000
_cell.angle_alpha   90.00
_cell.angle_beta   90.00
_cell.angle_gamma   90.00
#
_symmetry.space_group_name_H-M   'P 1'
#
loop_
_entity.id
_entity.type
_entity.pdbx_description
1 polymer ?
#
loop_
_entity_poly.entity_id
_entity_poly.type
_entity_poly.pdbx_seq_one_letter_code
_entity_poly.pdbx_strand_id
1 'polypeptide(L)'
;MSTLVTTRIREHATRLGMTHLCETVSELVARAETDQMGYLDFVDLLLGEELGVREGRRFRNALKLSGLPHHKSLDDFDFTFQPDLEPRKVRDLATLEFIERHGNVTLLGPPGVGKTHLASALAVAACQAGFSVYFTSLDDMVRKLKLAEATGRFNRQLTSYLRPAVLVVDEVGYLPLDRAEANMVFQLVSRRYERGSMIITSNKSFAEWGQVLGDDVLATAILDRLLHHCDVLAINGPSYRLKDRLGLLPTTDPHPQDPTAGSDAAKTAKPDRPAA
;
A
#
# COMPACT_ATOMS: atom_id res chain seq x y z
N MET A 1 -37.99 -18.03 -30.75
CA MET A 1 -38.34 -16.72 -30.12
C MET A 1 -38.61 -15.63 -31.16
N SER A 2 -39.56 -14.74 -30.90
CA SER A 2 -39.89 -13.66 -31.87
C SER A 2 -38.70 -12.66 -31.94
N THR A 3 -38.09 -12.54 -33.10
CA THR A 3 -37.03 -11.57 -33.42
C THR A 3 -37.35 -10.15 -32.91
N LEU A 4 -38.62 -9.77 -32.91
CA LEU A 4 -39.13 -8.50 -32.43
C LEU A 4 -38.95 -8.30 -30.90
N VAL A 5 -39.11 -9.36 -30.08
CA VAL A 5 -38.95 -9.28 -28.64
C VAL A 5 -37.46 -9.11 -28.30
N THR A 6 -36.59 -9.89 -28.95
CA THR A 6 -35.12 -9.76 -28.75
C THR A 6 -34.62 -8.37 -29.15
N THR A 7 -35.13 -7.79 -30.23
CA THR A 7 -34.77 -6.42 -30.65
C THR A 7 -35.17 -5.39 -29.59
N ARG A 8 -36.39 -5.48 -29.05
CA ARG A 8 -36.86 -4.56 -27.98
C ARG A 8 -36.04 -4.71 -26.70
N ILE A 9 -35.66 -5.96 -26.33
CA ILE A 9 -34.79 -6.18 -25.16
C ILE A 9 -33.46 -5.49 -25.38
N ARG A 10 -32.83 -5.60 -26.54
CA ARG A 10 -31.57 -4.92 -26.87
C ARG A 10 -31.71 -3.39 -26.81
N GLU A 11 -32.80 -2.83 -27.33
CA GLU A 11 -33.07 -1.41 -27.24
C GLU A 11 -33.21 -0.93 -25.80
N HIS A 12 -33.97 -1.65 -24.98
CA HIS A 12 -34.12 -1.32 -23.55
C HIS A 12 -32.78 -1.46 -22.81
N ALA A 13 -32.03 -2.54 -23.03
CA ALA A 13 -30.72 -2.76 -22.44
C ALA A 13 -29.72 -1.66 -22.82
N THR A 14 -29.74 -1.20 -24.09
CA THR A 14 -28.93 -0.06 -24.54
C THR A 14 -29.28 1.22 -23.78
N ARG A 15 -30.58 1.54 -23.63
CA ARG A 15 -31.06 2.73 -22.90
C ARG A 15 -30.69 2.68 -21.40
N LEU A 16 -30.66 1.48 -20.81
CA LEU A 16 -30.24 1.27 -19.43
C LEU A 16 -28.70 1.16 -19.29
N GLY A 17 -27.96 1.25 -20.41
CA GLY A 17 -26.49 1.10 -20.41
C GLY A 17 -26.03 -0.32 -20.11
N MET A 18 -26.86 -1.35 -20.28
CA MET A 18 -26.55 -2.76 -20.09
C MET A 18 -25.90 -3.32 -21.37
N THR A 19 -24.65 -2.95 -21.60
CA THR A 19 -23.97 -3.21 -22.88
C THR A 19 -23.68 -4.68 -23.10
N HIS A 20 -23.33 -5.41 -22.03
CA HIS A 20 -23.06 -6.84 -22.11
C HIS A 20 -24.34 -7.62 -22.47
N LEU A 21 -25.47 -7.27 -21.84
CA LEU A 21 -26.74 -7.90 -22.14
C LEU A 21 -27.18 -7.67 -23.60
N CYS A 22 -26.88 -6.52 -24.21
CA CYS A 22 -27.18 -6.29 -25.63
C CYS A 22 -26.52 -7.32 -26.55
N GLU A 23 -25.30 -7.75 -26.19
CA GLU A 23 -24.51 -8.69 -26.99
C GLU A 23 -24.91 -10.14 -26.71
N THR A 24 -25.16 -10.49 -25.44
CA THR A 24 -25.26 -11.88 -24.95
C THR A 24 -26.69 -12.39 -24.73
N VAL A 25 -27.72 -11.52 -24.82
CA VAL A 25 -29.10 -11.90 -24.50
C VAL A 25 -29.60 -13.17 -25.22
N SER A 26 -29.25 -13.35 -26.48
CA SER A 26 -29.68 -14.52 -27.27
C SER A 26 -29.04 -15.81 -26.80
N GLU A 27 -27.76 -15.73 -26.39
CA GLU A 27 -27.00 -16.85 -25.85
C GLU A 27 -27.49 -17.26 -24.47
N LEU A 28 -27.73 -16.28 -23.60
CA LEU A 28 -28.24 -16.51 -22.24
C LEU A 28 -29.65 -17.11 -22.26
N VAL A 29 -30.49 -16.68 -23.22
CA VAL A 29 -31.81 -17.28 -23.41
C VAL A 29 -31.70 -18.76 -23.85
N ALA A 30 -30.84 -19.06 -24.84
CA ALA A 30 -30.65 -20.44 -25.28
C ALA A 30 -30.12 -21.35 -24.17
N ARG A 31 -29.22 -20.84 -23.31
CA ARG A 31 -28.76 -21.51 -22.11
C ARG A 31 -29.90 -21.77 -21.13
N ALA A 32 -30.70 -20.77 -20.83
CA ALA A 32 -31.83 -20.92 -19.91
C ALA A 32 -32.89 -21.93 -20.40
N GLU A 33 -33.15 -21.99 -21.70
CA GLU A 33 -34.03 -22.99 -22.32
C GLU A 33 -33.45 -24.41 -22.17
N THR A 34 -32.12 -24.56 -22.38
CA THR A 34 -31.43 -25.87 -22.25
C THR A 34 -31.46 -26.36 -20.81
N ASP A 35 -31.21 -25.46 -19.87
CA ASP A 35 -31.12 -25.74 -18.44
C ASP A 35 -32.50 -25.75 -17.75
N GLN A 36 -33.60 -25.51 -18.49
CA GLN A 36 -34.99 -25.41 -18.00
C GLN A 36 -35.13 -24.47 -16.80
N MET A 37 -34.46 -23.32 -16.85
CA MET A 37 -34.42 -22.35 -15.76
C MET A 37 -35.79 -21.75 -15.47
N GLY A 38 -36.08 -21.49 -14.19
CA GLY A 38 -37.23 -20.69 -13.79
C GLY A 38 -37.06 -19.21 -14.21
N TYR A 39 -38.19 -18.50 -14.29
CA TYR A 39 -38.13 -17.07 -14.71
C TYR A 39 -37.28 -16.22 -13.80
N LEU A 40 -37.33 -16.44 -12.48
CA LEU A 40 -36.51 -15.68 -11.51
C LEU A 40 -35.04 -16.02 -11.63
N ASP A 41 -34.69 -17.30 -11.80
CA ASP A 41 -33.30 -17.74 -11.98
C ASP A 41 -32.71 -17.16 -13.26
N PHE A 42 -33.53 -17.05 -14.32
CA PHE A 42 -33.10 -16.41 -15.56
C PHE A 42 -32.85 -14.91 -15.41
N VAL A 43 -33.72 -14.21 -14.68
CA VAL A 43 -33.53 -12.77 -14.40
C VAL A 43 -32.28 -12.56 -13.53
N ASP A 44 -32.07 -13.39 -12.54
CA ASP A 44 -30.85 -13.34 -11.70
C ASP A 44 -29.60 -13.57 -12.53
N LEU A 45 -29.58 -14.57 -13.40
CA LEU A 45 -28.50 -14.83 -14.36
C LEU A 45 -28.19 -13.59 -15.22
N LEU A 46 -29.22 -12.96 -15.83
CA LEU A 46 -29.05 -11.79 -16.68
C LEU A 46 -28.44 -10.61 -15.93
N LEU A 47 -28.93 -10.33 -14.72
CA LEU A 47 -28.44 -9.23 -13.92
C LEU A 47 -27.05 -9.50 -13.38
N GLY A 48 -26.76 -10.73 -12.96
CA GLY A 48 -25.45 -11.16 -12.47
C GLY A 48 -24.36 -11.05 -13.52
N GLU A 49 -24.63 -11.50 -14.76
CA GLU A 49 -23.68 -11.37 -15.90
C GLU A 49 -23.36 -9.90 -16.22
N GLU A 50 -24.37 -9.04 -16.31
CA GLU A 50 -24.17 -7.62 -16.56
C GLU A 50 -23.40 -6.94 -15.41
N LEU A 51 -23.74 -7.29 -14.15
CA LEU A 51 -23.08 -6.76 -12.97
C LEU A 51 -21.59 -7.16 -12.95
N GLY A 52 -21.27 -8.43 -13.16
CA GLY A 52 -19.90 -8.92 -13.20
C GLY A 52 -19.03 -8.23 -14.25
N VAL A 53 -19.59 -8.00 -15.46
CA VAL A 53 -18.88 -7.26 -16.52
C VAL A 53 -18.66 -5.80 -16.14
N ARG A 54 -19.64 -5.14 -15.51
CA ARG A 54 -19.51 -3.75 -15.05
C ARG A 54 -18.46 -3.62 -13.95
N GLU A 55 -18.49 -4.51 -12.96
CA GLU A 55 -17.52 -4.55 -11.86
C GLU A 55 -16.12 -4.80 -12.41
N GLY A 56 -15.95 -5.78 -13.29
CA GLY A 56 -14.68 -6.06 -13.94
C GLY A 56 -14.14 -4.87 -14.75
N ARG A 57 -15.01 -4.13 -15.45
CA ARG A 57 -14.63 -2.91 -16.19
C ARG A 57 -14.24 -1.79 -15.23
N ARG A 58 -15.03 -1.58 -14.17
CA ARG A 58 -14.76 -0.60 -13.12
C ARG A 58 -13.42 -0.86 -12.44
N PHE A 59 -13.17 -2.10 -12.07
CA PHE A 59 -11.91 -2.53 -11.46
C PHE A 59 -10.71 -2.28 -12.37
N ARG A 60 -10.77 -2.73 -13.65
CA ARG A 60 -9.68 -2.47 -14.62
C ARG A 60 -9.41 -0.99 -14.82
N ASN A 61 -10.44 -0.17 -14.88
CA ASN A 61 -10.29 1.28 -14.98
C ASN A 61 -9.68 1.89 -13.72
N ALA A 62 -10.10 1.45 -12.53
CA ALA A 62 -9.54 1.89 -11.26
C ALA A 62 -8.04 1.55 -11.16
N LEU A 63 -7.65 0.33 -11.52
CA LEU A 63 -6.23 -0.07 -11.57
C LEU A 63 -5.43 0.78 -12.55
N LYS A 64 -5.95 1.02 -13.75
CA LYS A 64 -5.28 1.86 -14.75
C LYS A 64 -5.06 3.29 -14.27
N LEU A 65 -6.02 3.85 -13.54
CA LEU A 65 -5.96 5.23 -13.04
C LEU A 65 -5.17 5.35 -11.74
N SER A 66 -4.98 4.26 -11.01
CA SER A 66 -4.29 4.27 -9.72
C SER A 66 -2.80 4.60 -9.80
N GLY A 67 -2.16 4.39 -10.95
CA GLY A 67 -0.72 4.58 -11.10
C GLY A 67 0.15 3.53 -10.38
N LEU A 68 -0.44 2.41 -9.95
CA LEU A 68 0.29 1.33 -9.28
C LEU A 68 1.39 0.75 -10.19
N PRO A 69 2.63 0.61 -9.69
CA PRO A 69 3.75 0.10 -10.48
C PRO A 69 3.59 -1.39 -10.81
N HIS A 70 2.93 -2.13 -9.94
CA HIS A 70 2.67 -3.57 -10.06
C HIS A 70 1.32 -3.92 -9.46
N HIS A 71 0.61 -4.85 -10.10
CA HIS A 71 -0.65 -5.40 -9.58
C HIS A 71 -0.33 -6.64 -8.74
N LYS A 72 0.08 -6.43 -7.49
CA LYS A 72 0.35 -7.49 -6.52
C LYS A 72 -0.89 -7.77 -5.70
N SER A 73 -1.14 -9.04 -5.39
CA SER A 73 -2.18 -9.46 -4.46
C SER A 73 -1.57 -9.82 -3.10
N LEU A 74 -2.41 -9.95 -2.07
CA LEU A 74 -1.96 -10.46 -0.77
C LEU A 74 -1.59 -11.94 -0.84
N ASP A 75 -2.18 -12.70 -1.75
CA ASP A 75 -1.87 -14.12 -1.97
C ASP A 75 -0.47 -14.32 -2.54
N ASP A 76 0.07 -13.29 -3.24
CA ASP A 76 1.43 -13.31 -3.77
C ASP A 76 2.48 -13.01 -2.69
N PHE A 77 2.07 -12.67 -1.45
CA PHE A 77 3.00 -12.31 -0.38
C PHE A 77 3.44 -13.53 0.42
N ASP A 78 4.74 -13.78 0.45
CA ASP A 78 5.34 -14.89 1.19
C ASP A 78 5.52 -14.52 2.68
N PHE A 79 4.51 -14.82 3.48
CA PHE A 79 4.55 -14.59 4.93
C PHE A 79 5.58 -15.47 5.64
N THR A 80 5.99 -16.60 5.05
CA THR A 80 6.98 -17.50 5.69
C THR A 80 8.37 -16.88 5.70
N PHE A 81 8.63 -15.98 4.75
CA PHE A 81 9.88 -15.23 4.67
C PHE A 81 9.95 -14.04 5.64
N GLN A 82 8.80 -13.61 6.18
CA GLN A 82 8.68 -12.51 7.14
C GLN A 82 7.95 -12.99 8.40
N PRO A 83 8.63 -13.81 9.26
CA PRO A 83 7.97 -14.47 10.39
C PRO A 83 7.47 -13.49 11.46
N ASP A 84 8.07 -12.30 11.57
CA ASP A 84 7.66 -11.26 12.53
C ASP A 84 6.40 -10.51 12.09
N LEU A 85 5.98 -10.68 10.83
CA LEU A 85 4.76 -10.07 10.32
C LEU A 85 3.57 -10.99 10.57
N GLU A 86 2.67 -10.58 11.45
CA GLU A 86 1.45 -11.32 11.73
C GLU A 86 0.50 -11.31 10.52
N PRO A 87 0.24 -12.46 9.87
CA PRO A 87 -0.66 -12.51 8.70
C PRO A 87 -2.09 -12.06 9.01
N ARG A 88 -2.51 -12.19 10.28
CA ARG A 88 -3.83 -11.76 10.74
C ARG A 88 -3.98 -10.24 10.61
N LYS A 89 -3.01 -9.46 11.10
CA LYS A 89 -3.05 -7.99 11.01
C LYS A 89 -3.13 -7.51 9.56
N VAL A 90 -2.42 -8.17 8.65
CA VAL A 90 -2.47 -7.83 7.22
C VAL A 90 -3.84 -8.16 6.63
N ARG A 91 -4.45 -9.29 7.02
CA ARG A 91 -5.81 -9.67 6.59
C ARG A 91 -6.87 -8.74 7.17
N ASP A 92 -6.71 -8.30 8.41
CA ASP A 92 -7.61 -7.32 9.03
C ASP A 92 -7.55 -5.98 8.27
N LEU A 93 -6.38 -5.53 7.82
CA LEU A 93 -6.26 -4.35 6.94
C LEU A 93 -6.90 -4.57 5.56
N ALA A 94 -6.90 -5.80 5.06
CA ALA A 94 -7.52 -6.14 3.79
C ALA A 94 -9.05 -6.12 3.81
N THR A 95 -9.69 -6.05 5.00
CA THR A 95 -11.12 -5.75 5.12
C THR A 95 -11.45 -4.32 4.69
N LEU A 96 -10.43 -3.45 4.62
CA LEU A 96 -10.52 -2.04 4.21
C LEU A 96 -11.33 -1.14 5.16
N GLU A 97 -11.65 -1.60 6.36
CA GLU A 97 -12.37 -0.83 7.37
C GLU A 97 -11.67 0.50 7.69
N PHE A 98 -10.32 0.54 7.59
CA PHE A 98 -9.56 1.77 7.77
C PHE A 98 -9.94 2.87 6.76
N ILE A 99 -10.41 2.51 5.55
CA ILE A 99 -10.84 3.49 4.55
C ILE A 99 -12.16 4.13 4.96
N GLU A 100 -13.09 3.35 5.48
CA GLU A 100 -14.42 3.84 5.91
C GLU A 100 -14.30 4.81 7.10
N ARG A 101 -13.37 4.53 8.02
CA ARG A 101 -13.09 5.42 9.17
C ARG A 101 -12.08 6.54 8.86
N HIS A 102 -11.68 6.72 7.59
CA HIS A 102 -10.64 7.68 7.16
C HIS A 102 -9.30 7.52 7.89
N GLY A 103 -8.98 6.30 8.30
CA GLY A 103 -7.73 5.93 8.95
C GLY A 103 -6.59 5.77 7.95
N ASN A 104 -5.37 5.73 8.49
CA ASN A 104 -4.15 5.55 7.73
C ASN A 104 -3.51 4.19 7.99
N VAL A 105 -2.64 3.77 7.10
CA VAL A 105 -1.78 2.59 7.27
C VAL A 105 -0.34 3.00 7.03
N THR A 106 0.55 2.70 7.97
CA THR A 106 1.99 2.95 7.81
C THR A 106 2.78 1.65 7.89
N LEU A 107 3.55 1.37 6.85
CA LEU A 107 4.41 0.19 6.72
C LEU A 107 5.86 0.63 6.92
N LEU A 108 6.46 0.22 8.03
CA LEU A 108 7.84 0.57 8.40
C LEU A 108 8.75 -0.65 8.27
N GLY A 109 10.02 -0.43 7.91
CA GLY A 109 11.03 -1.48 7.92
C GLY A 109 12.16 -1.26 6.90
N PRO A 110 13.21 -2.08 6.94
CA PRO A 110 14.35 -1.95 6.05
C PRO A 110 13.99 -2.14 4.57
N PRO A 111 14.87 -1.75 3.64
CA PRO A 111 14.65 -1.98 2.21
C PRO A 111 14.49 -3.48 1.88
N GLY A 112 13.57 -3.79 0.97
CA GLY A 112 13.41 -5.15 0.43
C GLY A 112 12.50 -6.10 1.25
N VAL A 113 11.97 -5.69 2.41
CA VAL A 113 11.12 -6.56 3.26
C VAL A 113 9.66 -6.70 2.77
N GLY A 114 9.27 -6.04 1.68
CA GLY A 114 7.93 -6.21 1.09
C GLY A 114 6.94 -5.08 1.38
N LYS A 115 7.34 -3.92 1.95
CA LYS A 115 6.45 -2.79 2.24
C LYS A 115 5.63 -2.34 1.03
N THR A 116 6.30 -2.03 -0.08
CA THR A 116 5.65 -1.61 -1.33
C THR A 116 4.74 -2.70 -1.90
N HIS A 117 5.08 -3.99 -1.70
CA HIS A 117 4.22 -5.10 -2.08
C HIS A 117 2.90 -5.06 -1.30
N LEU A 118 2.96 -4.98 0.02
CA LEU A 118 1.77 -4.90 0.88
C LEU A 118 0.95 -3.65 0.60
N ALA A 119 1.60 -2.47 0.44
CA ALA A 119 0.92 -1.24 0.06
C ALA A 119 0.17 -1.39 -1.26
N SER A 120 0.81 -2.01 -2.27
CA SER A 120 0.20 -2.27 -3.58
C SER A 120 -0.94 -3.28 -3.47
N ALA A 121 -0.79 -4.34 -2.68
CA ALA A 121 -1.82 -5.35 -2.49
C ALA A 121 -3.08 -4.78 -1.81
N LEU A 122 -2.92 -3.95 -0.76
CA LEU A 122 -4.02 -3.24 -0.13
C LEU A 122 -4.69 -2.24 -1.10
N ALA A 123 -3.89 -1.57 -1.93
CA ALA A 123 -4.41 -0.67 -2.96
C ALA A 123 -5.21 -1.40 -4.05
N VAL A 124 -4.77 -2.59 -4.48
CA VAL A 124 -5.51 -3.46 -5.41
C VAL A 124 -6.82 -3.92 -4.78
N ALA A 125 -6.80 -4.37 -3.52
CA ALA A 125 -8.02 -4.74 -2.79
C ALA A 125 -9.00 -3.56 -2.69
N ALA A 126 -8.51 -2.33 -2.42
CA ALA A 126 -9.34 -1.13 -2.42
C ALA A 126 -9.96 -0.84 -3.81
N CYS A 127 -9.21 -1.02 -4.90
CA CYS A 127 -9.74 -0.91 -6.26
C CYS A 127 -10.82 -1.95 -6.54
N GLN A 128 -10.65 -3.19 -6.07
CA GLN A 128 -11.65 -4.26 -6.20
C GLN A 128 -12.94 -3.92 -5.47
N ALA A 129 -12.83 -3.37 -4.25
CA ALA A 129 -13.96 -2.89 -3.47
C ALA A 129 -14.60 -1.61 -4.03
N GLY A 130 -14.04 -1.04 -5.12
CA GLY A 130 -14.59 0.13 -5.82
C GLY A 130 -14.13 1.47 -5.28
N PHE A 131 -13.17 1.51 -4.36
CA PHE A 131 -12.54 2.76 -3.93
C PHE A 131 -11.60 3.31 -4.99
N SER A 132 -11.52 4.64 -5.08
CA SER A 132 -10.54 5.31 -5.93
C SER A 132 -9.19 5.35 -5.22
N VAL A 133 -8.14 4.94 -5.92
CA VAL A 133 -6.76 4.88 -5.40
C VAL A 133 -5.85 5.73 -6.27
N TYR A 134 -4.85 6.36 -5.67
CA TYR A 134 -3.74 6.98 -6.39
C TYR A 134 -2.42 6.62 -5.70
N PHE A 135 -1.48 6.11 -6.48
CA PHE A 135 -0.13 5.72 -6.03
C PHE A 135 0.91 6.73 -6.51
N THR A 136 1.82 7.10 -5.64
CA THR A 136 2.98 7.95 -5.96
C THR A 136 4.11 7.69 -4.97
N SER A 137 5.36 7.90 -5.37
CA SER A 137 6.44 8.06 -4.39
C SER A 137 6.41 9.46 -3.78
N LEU A 138 7.02 9.65 -2.60
CA LEU A 138 7.13 10.97 -1.97
C LEU A 138 7.88 11.94 -2.88
N ASP A 139 9.00 11.50 -3.48
CA ASP A 139 9.83 12.32 -4.38
C ASP A 139 9.04 12.79 -5.61
N ASP A 140 8.36 11.88 -6.30
CA ASP A 140 7.53 12.23 -7.46
C ASP A 140 6.39 13.20 -7.10
N MET A 141 5.78 13.02 -5.95
CA MET A 141 4.72 13.89 -5.45
C MET A 141 5.24 15.31 -5.21
N VAL A 142 6.34 15.44 -4.48
CA VAL A 142 6.96 16.72 -4.17
C VAL A 142 7.45 17.42 -5.45
N ARG A 143 8.13 16.69 -6.33
CA ARG A 143 8.59 17.22 -7.62
C ARG A 143 7.44 17.78 -8.47
N LYS A 144 6.32 17.07 -8.54
CA LYS A 144 5.12 17.53 -9.27
C LYS A 144 4.46 18.74 -8.60
N LEU A 145 4.43 18.80 -7.26
CA LEU A 145 3.91 19.95 -6.52
C LEU A 145 4.78 21.19 -6.72
N LYS A 146 6.12 21.08 -6.67
CA LYS A 146 7.06 22.18 -6.97
C LYS A 146 6.88 22.73 -8.37
N LEU A 147 6.79 21.84 -9.37
CA LEU A 147 6.55 22.26 -10.75
C LEU A 147 5.22 22.99 -10.90
N ALA A 148 4.17 22.49 -10.21
CA ALA A 148 2.85 23.11 -10.23
C ALA A 148 2.85 24.47 -9.51
N GLU A 149 3.62 24.63 -8.43
CA GLU A 149 3.81 25.90 -7.73
C GLU A 149 4.47 26.93 -8.64
N ALA A 150 5.58 26.58 -9.30
CA ALA A 150 6.27 27.43 -10.25
C ALA A 150 5.41 27.90 -11.44
N THR A 151 4.34 27.13 -11.75
CA THR A 151 3.39 27.45 -12.84
C THR A 151 2.04 28.00 -12.36
N GLY A 152 1.92 28.34 -11.07
CA GLY A 152 0.67 28.84 -10.47
C GLY A 152 -0.49 27.82 -10.43
N ARG A 153 -0.18 26.51 -10.54
CA ARG A 153 -1.19 25.42 -10.60
C ARG A 153 -1.18 24.54 -9.34
N PHE A 154 -0.53 24.96 -8.27
CA PHE A 154 -0.36 24.20 -7.04
C PHE A 154 -1.67 23.60 -6.51
N ASN A 155 -2.71 24.41 -6.34
CA ASN A 155 -3.99 23.94 -5.80
C ASN A 155 -4.65 22.88 -6.70
N ARG A 156 -4.50 22.99 -8.02
CA ARG A 156 -5.02 21.99 -8.97
C ARG A 156 -4.26 20.66 -8.82
N GLN A 157 -2.94 20.70 -8.71
CA GLN A 157 -2.10 19.52 -8.52
C GLN A 157 -2.36 18.89 -7.15
N LEU A 158 -2.46 19.69 -6.09
CA LEU A 158 -2.80 19.21 -4.76
C LEU A 158 -4.16 18.49 -4.74
N THR A 159 -5.15 19.04 -5.44
CA THR A 159 -6.48 18.42 -5.56
C THR A 159 -6.41 17.02 -6.17
N SER A 160 -5.46 16.72 -7.07
CA SER A 160 -5.31 15.39 -7.64
C SER A 160 -4.90 14.34 -6.60
N TYR A 161 -4.20 14.76 -5.54
CA TYR A 161 -3.86 13.90 -4.39
C TYR A 161 -4.94 13.88 -3.31
N LEU A 162 -5.87 14.84 -3.29
CA LEU A 162 -6.96 14.90 -2.31
C LEU A 162 -8.21 14.12 -2.75
N ARG A 163 -8.44 13.96 -4.05
CA ARG A 163 -9.65 13.30 -4.60
C ARG A 163 -9.75 11.81 -4.32
N PRO A 164 -8.66 11.01 -4.45
CA PRO A 164 -8.76 9.58 -4.25
C PRO A 164 -9.15 9.24 -2.81
N ALA A 165 -9.98 8.21 -2.63
CA ALA A 165 -10.31 7.70 -1.29
C ALA A 165 -9.05 7.24 -0.56
N VAL A 166 -8.13 6.59 -1.29
CA VAL A 166 -6.84 6.14 -0.76
C VAL A 166 -5.70 6.76 -1.55
N LEU A 167 -4.78 7.42 -0.86
CA LEU A 167 -3.51 7.88 -1.41
C LEU A 167 -2.39 6.99 -0.89
N VAL A 168 -1.68 6.32 -1.80
CA VAL A 168 -0.47 5.56 -1.45
C VAL A 168 0.73 6.46 -1.67
N VAL A 169 1.52 6.69 -0.61
CA VAL A 169 2.78 7.44 -0.66
C VAL A 169 3.93 6.49 -0.31
N ASP A 170 4.63 6.08 -1.33
CA ASP A 170 5.73 5.11 -1.21
C ASP A 170 7.07 5.83 -0.98
N GLU A 171 8.02 5.12 -0.37
CA GLU A 171 9.42 5.55 -0.22
C GLU A 171 9.62 6.83 0.61
N VAL A 172 8.81 7.03 1.66
CA VAL A 172 9.03 8.15 2.60
C VAL A 172 10.33 7.93 3.36
N GLY A 173 11.24 8.91 3.30
CA GLY A 173 12.52 8.88 4.01
C GLY A 173 13.74 8.46 3.18
N TYR A 174 13.59 8.24 1.87
CA TYR A 174 14.74 7.97 1.00
C TYR A 174 15.59 9.22 0.75
N LEU A 175 14.96 10.36 0.54
CA LEU A 175 15.61 11.64 0.35
C LEU A 175 15.14 12.65 1.38
N PRO A 176 16.02 13.47 1.94
CA PRO A 176 15.62 14.56 2.82
C PRO A 176 14.90 15.65 2.03
N LEU A 177 13.86 16.21 2.60
CA LEU A 177 13.12 17.33 2.03
C LEU A 177 13.67 18.67 2.53
N ASP A 178 13.62 19.69 1.69
CA ASP A 178 13.79 21.06 2.13
C ASP A 178 12.53 21.57 2.87
N ARG A 179 12.63 22.71 3.55
CA ARG A 179 11.51 23.28 4.34
C ARG A 179 10.28 23.60 3.49
N ALA A 180 10.46 24.05 2.25
CA ALA A 180 9.34 24.36 1.35
C ALA A 180 8.62 23.08 0.93
N GLU A 181 9.37 22.03 0.61
CA GLU A 181 8.86 20.69 0.29
C GLU A 181 8.11 20.08 1.47
N ALA A 182 8.66 20.15 2.67
CA ALA A 182 8.01 19.66 3.89
C ALA A 182 6.69 20.42 4.16
N ASN A 183 6.62 21.72 3.89
CA ASN A 183 5.38 22.49 3.97
C ASN A 183 4.33 22.01 2.95
N MET A 184 4.72 21.60 1.73
CA MET A 184 3.78 21.03 0.76
C MET A 184 3.20 19.70 1.26
N VAL A 185 4.04 18.84 1.84
CA VAL A 185 3.62 17.57 2.46
C VAL A 185 2.67 17.85 3.63
N PHE A 186 3.00 18.82 4.50
CA PHE A 186 2.15 19.23 5.61
C PHE A 186 0.76 19.71 5.12
N GLN A 187 0.70 20.52 4.07
CA GLN A 187 -0.57 20.98 3.50
C GLN A 187 -1.40 19.81 2.99
N LEU A 188 -0.77 18.82 2.32
CA LEU A 188 -1.45 17.62 1.84
C LEU A 188 -2.03 16.82 3.01
N VAL A 189 -1.19 16.47 3.99
CA VAL A 189 -1.60 15.66 5.15
C VAL A 189 -2.72 16.36 5.92
N SER A 190 -2.57 17.68 6.19
CA SER A 190 -3.57 18.48 6.90
C SER A 190 -4.92 18.52 6.18
N ARG A 191 -4.93 18.58 4.84
CA ARG A 191 -6.19 18.59 4.06
C ARG A 191 -6.80 17.19 3.90
N ARG A 192 -6.01 16.12 4.02
CA ARG A 192 -6.52 14.75 4.00
C ARG A 192 -6.96 14.25 5.37
N TYR A 193 -6.46 14.85 6.43
CA TYR A 193 -6.78 14.48 7.80
C TYR A 193 -8.31 14.35 8.01
N GLU A 194 -8.79 13.19 8.46
CA GLU A 194 -10.20 12.81 8.65
C GLU A 194 -11.09 12.93 7.39
N ARG A 195 -10.51 12.96 6.20
CA ARG A 195 -11.26 13.10 4.93
C ARG A 195 -10.91 12.03 3.90
N GLY A 196 -9.80 11.37 4.07
CA GLY A 196 -9.37 10.32 3.17
C GLY A 196 -8.15 9.60 3.69
N SER A 197 -8.04 8.32 3.38
CA SER A 197 -7.02 7.43 3.90
C SER A 197 -5.70 7.55 3.16
N MET A 198 -4.61 7.29 3.88
CA MET A 198 -3.27 7.19 3.31
C MET A 198 -2.64 5.83 3.66
N ILE A 199 -1.94 5.26 2.68
CA ILE A 199 -1.04 4.12 2.91
C ILE A 199 0.38 4.65 2.69
N ILE A 200 1.23 4.55 3.71
CA ILE A 200 2.58 5.12 3.69
C ILE A 200 3.58 4.01 3.87
N THR A 201 4.64 4.01 3.06
CA THR A 201 5.78 3.13 3.30
C THR A 201 7.01 3.95 3.67
N SER A 202 7.78 3.50 4.66
CA SER A 202 9.02 4.17 5.05
C SER A 202 10.08 3.15 5.48
N ASN A 203 11.32 3.47 5.16
CA ASN A 203 12.50 2.78 5.67
C ASN A 203 13.06 3.44 6.94
N LYS A 204 12.45 4.54 7.38
CA LYS A 204 12.80 5.32 8.55
C LYS A 204 11.80 5.15 9.66
N SER A 205 12.26 5.06 10.89
CA SER A 205 11.42 5.13 12.07
C SER A 205 10.82 6.53 12.23
N PHE A 206 9.71 6.66 12.94
CA PHE A 206 9.10 7.98 13.17
C PHE A 206 10.04 8.98 13.88
N ALA A 207 10.96 8.49 14.71
CA ALA A 207 11.96 9.32 15.38
C ALA A 207 12.94 9.99 14.39
N GLU A 208 13.13 9.39 13.21
CA GLU A 208 14.01 9.92 12.16
C GLU A 208 13.30 10.88 11.19
N TRP A 209 11.97 11.05 11.31
CA TRP A 209 11.20 11.86 10.37
C TRP A 209 11.54 13.36 10.46
N GLY A 210 12.05 13.84 11.60
CA GLY A 210 12.60 15.19 11.71
C GLY A 210 13.74 15.44 10.72
N GLN A 211 14.65 14.47 10.59
CA GLN A 211 15.74 14.53 9.62
C GLN A 211 15.25 14.44 8.18
N VAL A 212 14.22 13.62 7.92
CA VAL A 212 13.64 13.45 6.58
C VAL A 212 12.94 14.73 6.12
N LEU A 213 12.21 15.39 7.01
CA LEU A 213 11.41 16.57 6.70
C LEU A 213 12.19 17.89 6.92
N GLY A 214 13.44 17.80 7.40
CA GLY A 214 14.31 18.97 7.60
C GLY A 214 13.82 19.98 8.64
N ASP A 215 12.76 19.65 9.40
CA ASP A 215 12.17 20.50 10.43
C ASP A 215 11.40 19.62 11.44
N ASP A 216 11.88 19.57 12.69
CA ASP A 216 11.29 18.72 13.74
C ASP A 216 9.88 19.15 14.13
N VAL A 217 9.55 20.44 14.08
CA VAL A 217 8.23 20.95 14.40
C VAL A 217 7.22 20.53 13.34
N LEU A 218 7.58 20.67 12.07
CA LEU A 218 6.77 20.21 10.95
C LEU A 218 6.60 18.68 10.97
N ALA A 219 7.66 17.93 11.24
CA ALA A 219 7.62 16.48 11.38
C ALA A 219 6.64 16.06 12.48
N THR A 220 6.72 16.67 13.64
CA THR A 220 5.80 16.40 14.75
C THR A 220 4.35 16.71 14.36
N ALA A 221 4.10 17.83 13.69
CA ALA A 221 2.75 18.20 13.26
C ALA A 221 2.18 17.30 12.15
N ILE A 222 3.02 16.75 11.28
CA ILE A 222 2.65 15.76 10.27
C ILE A 222 2.35 14.42 10.93
N LEU A 223 3.23 13.95 11.82
CA LEU A 223 3.07 12.69 12.52
C LEU A 223 1.83 12.67 13.41
N ASP A 224 1.55 13.74 14.13
CA ASP A 224 0.34 13.88 14.95
C ASP A 224 -0.93 13.59 14.14
N ARG A 225 -1.05 14.15 12.92
CA ARG A 225 -2.20 13.92 12.05
C ARG A 225 -2.22 12.54 11.40
N LEU A 226 -1.05 12.04 10.99
CA LEU A 226 -0.96 10.74 10.33
C LEU A 226 -1.23 9.60 11.30
N LEU A 227 -0.76 9.71 12.56
CA LEU A 227 -0.81 8.64 13.55
C LEU A 227 -2.09 8.64 14.38
N HIS A 228 -2.87 9.71 14.34
CA HIS A 228 -4.10 9.81 15.15
C HIS A 228 -5.08 8.63 14.92
N HIS A 229 -5.26 8.23 13.67
CA HIS A 229 -6.05 7.05 13.28
C HIS A 229 -5.23 6.18 12.32
N CYS A 230 -4.16 5.54 12.83
CA CYS A 230 -3.20 4.84 11.99
C CYS A 230 -2.91 3.43 12.48
N ASP A 231 -3.04 2.48 11.59
CA ASP A 231 -2.52 1.13 11.78
C ASP A 231 -1.05 1.09 11.36
N VAL A 232 -0.16 0.78 12.28
CA VAL A 232 1.28 0.72 12.03
C VAL A 232 1.73 -0.73 11.97
N LEU A 233 2.34 -1.12 10.84
CA LEU A 233 2.97 -2.41 10.64
C LEU A 233 4.50 -2.23 10.53
N ALA A 234 5.23 -2.71 11.53
CA ALA A 234 6.68 -2.82 11.47
C ALA A 234 7.05 -4.19 10.87
N ILE A 235 7.80 -4.18 9.79
CA ILE A 235 8.24 -5.39 9.09
C ILE A 235 9.75 -5.49 9.26
N ASN A 236 10.19 -6.40 10.13
CA ASN A 236 11.58 -6.65 10.39
C ASN A 236 11.95 -8.02 9.79
N GLY A 237 13.02 -8.04 9.01
CA GLY A 237 13.45 -9.28 8.39
C GLY A 237 14.45 -9.09 7.26
N PRO A 238 14.91 -10.18 6.66
CA PRO A 238 15.82 -10.12 5.53
C PRO A 238 15.15 -9.55 4.28
N SER A 239 15.97 -9.02 3.39
CA SER A 239 15.48 -8.53 2.10
C SER A 239 15.02 -9.67 1.20
N TYR A 240 13.74 -9.67 0.82
CA TYR A 240 13.19 -10.63 -0.15
C TYR A 240 13.85 -10.52 -1.53
N ARG A 241 14.31 -9.33 -1.91
CA ARG A 241 15.04 -9.09 -3.17
C ARG A 241 16.38 -9.84 -3.21
N LEU A 242 16.92 -10.19 -2.05
CA LEU A 242 18.17 -10.93 -1.91
C LEU A 242 17.95 -12.42 -1.59
N LYS A 243 16.71 -12.90 -1.56
CA LYS A 243 16.35 -14.28 -1.19
C LYS A 243 17.21 -15.31 -1.92
N ASP A 244 17.33 -15.18 -3.23
CA ASP A 244 18.09 -16.13 -4.07
C ASP A 244 19.61 -15.91 -4.01
N ARG A 245 20.08 -14.81 -3.41
CA ARG A 245 21.50 -14.44 -3.29
C ARG A 245 22.04 -14.58 -1.88
N LEU A 246 21.21 -14.83 -0.89
CA LEU A 246 21.63 -15.00 0.51
C LEU A 246 22.61 -16.18 0.69
N GLY A 247 22.53 -17.21 -0.15
CA GLY A 247 23.51 -18.31 -0.18
C GLY A 247 24.87 -17.97 -0.80
N LEU A 248 25.04 -16.78 -1.39
CA LEU A 248 26.28 -16.31 -2.03
C LEU A 248 27.05 -15.29 -1.18
N LEU A 249 26.46 -14.81 -0.08
CA LEU A 249 27.14 -13.94 0.86
C LEU A 249 27.95 -14.79 1.84
N PRO A 250 29.25 -14.51 2.05
CA PRO A 250 30.01 -15.20 3.07
C PRO A 250 29.36 -14.94 4.43
N THR A 251 29.01 -16.01 5.13
CA THR A 251 28.58 -15.95 6.53
C THR A 251 29.75 -15.39 7.34
N THR A 252 29.66 -14.14 7.77
CA THR A 252 30.50 -13.64 8.84
C THR A 252 30.01 -14.31 10.13
N ASP A 253 30.59 -15.46 10.46
CA ASP A 253 30.44 -16.05 11.78
C ASP A 253 30.91 -15.02 12.82
N PRO A 254 30.09 -14.73 13.84
CA PRO A 254 30.59 -13.99 14.97
C PRO A 254 31.63 -14.89 15.64
N HIS A 255 32.87 -14.48 15.62
CA HIS A 255 33.99 -15.12 16.29
C HIS A 255 33.59 -15.45 17.73
N PRO A 256 33.62 -16.72 18.16
CA PRO A 256 33.50 -17.05 19.57
C PRO A 256 34.71 -16.48 20.29
N GLN A 257 34.48 -15.60 21.24
CA GLN A 257 35.50 -15.20 22.21
C GLN A 257 35.89 -16.44 23.01
N ASP A 258 37.10 -16.89 22.80
CA ASP A 258 37.73 -17.93 23.61
C ASP A 258 37.86 -17.45 25.09
N PRO A 259 37.27 -18.13 26.04
CA PRO A 259 37.49 -17.87 27.46
C PRO A 259 38.51 -18.87 28.03
N THR A 260 39.78 -18.80 27.59
CA THR A 260 40.84 -19.52 28.28
C THR A 260 42.19 -18.83 28.12
N ALA A 261 42.49 -17.93 29.03
CA ALA A 261 43.87 -17.73 29.49
C ALA A 261 43.80 -17.24 30.94
N GLY A 262 43.49 -18.17 31.78
CA GLY A 262 43.69 -18.00 33.23
C GLY A 262 44.89 -18.80 33.70
N SER A 263 45.57 -18.20 34.67
CA SER A 263 46.50 -18.81 35.63
C SER A 263 47.81 -19.38 35.07
N ASP A 264 48.88 -18.72 35.36
CA ASP A 264 49.87 -19.18 36.34
C ASP A 264 51.08 -18.20 36.38
N ALA A 265 51.38 -17.67 37.51
CA ALA A 265 52.64 -17.82 38.19
C ALA A 265 52.75 -16.80 39.33
N ALA A 266 52.61 -17.38 40.49
CA ALA A 266 53.08 -16.77 41.75
C ALA A 266 54.61 -16.80 41.82
N LYS A 267 55.22 -15.79 42.40
CA LYS A 267 56.17 -15.90 43.56
C LYS A 267 57.18 -14.76 43.62
N THR A 268 57.21 -14.22 44.84
CA THR A 268 58.36 -13.66 45.54
C THR A 268 58.94 -12.33 45.05
N ALA A 269 59.09 -11.30 45.82
CA ALA A 269 59.61 -11.15 47.17
C ALA A 269 59.39 -9.71 47.71
N LYS A 270 59.23 -9.59 49.01
CA LYS A 270 59.31 -8.39 49.87
C LYS A 270 60.79 -8.00 50.07
N PRO A 271 61.12 -6.98 50.88
CA PRO A 271 60.72 -5.57 50.97
C PRO A 271 61.92 -4.60 50.91
N ASP A 272 61.78 -3.34 50.85
CA ASP A 272 62.46 -2.44 51.76
C ASP A 272 61.92 -0.99 51.70
N ARG A 273 61.73 -0.45 52.90
CA ARG A 273 61.58 0.97 53.26
C ARG A 273 63.00 1.51 53.55
N PRO A 274 63.26 2.82 53.88
CA PRO A 274 62.39 3.98 54.03
C PRO A 274 63.01 5.34 53.53
N ALA A 275 62.24 6.36 53.78
CA ALA A 275 62.64 7.72 54.23
C ALA A 275 63.21 8.73 53.18
N ALA A 276 62.49 9.77 52.93
CA ALA A 276 62.58 11.09 53.51
C ALA A 276 61.44 11.94 52.99
#